data_f1c0c383154ab87e53b898b5a7dd7823
#
_entry.id   f1c0c383154ab87e53b898b5a7dd7823
#
_cell.length_a   1.000
_cell.length_b   1.000
_cell.length_c   1.000
_cell.angle_alpha   90.00
_cell.angle_beta   90.00
_cell.angle_gamma   90.00
#
_symmetry.space_group_name_H-M   'P 1'
#
loop_
_entity.id
_entity.type
_entity.pdbx_description
1 polymer ?
#
loop_
_entity_poly.entity_id
_entity_poly.type
_entity_poly.pdbx_seq_one_letter_code
_entity_poly.pdbx_strand_id
1 'polypeptide(L)'
;MLRNHKGLVTMNITAHRGTHQIGGSAIEISTASTRIILDFGNELSLDEKYTPINLDIDGVTKGILDCDGIVISHYHMDHLGQLTSALPEIPLYMGELSKEVAMIATEHQDKDLYLRLLDANTFRGGEAFTIGNIHIRPLVIDHSAVDSYMFVIESEGKRVLYTGDFRMHGVRGHVLEKLIRTYIGDVDVLITEGTSLSRNAHDGISEREVLDDISSYIQDGKYVFVMCSSTNIDRIMEIWHNMPTDKVLICDAYQKRILDTVIDNVYYDSTLYRRPDSPLVLDIGAYPKYYMDNGFVSLARGTENYISEIKKFPKDDVRIIYSMWTGYIEENLALKELLDIYTSYICHASGHVSKDDLVQFIEMVDPDIVIPVHTDIPEKLKRILPNRNVYVVNDKEPFII
;
A
#
# COMPACT_ATOMS: atom_id res chain seq x y z
N MET A 1 36.30 -16.03 -40.72
CA MET A 1 34.87 -15.94 -40.49
C MET A 1 34.64 -16.09 -38.97
N LEU A 2 34.64 -14.99 -38.26
CA LEU A 2 34.29 -14.96 -36.86
C LEU A 2 32.75 -14.92 -36.78
N ARG A 3 32.13 -16.02 -36.39
CA ARG A 3 30.73 -16.05 -36.04
C ARG A 3 30.57 -15.25 -34.73
N ASN A 4 30.05 -14.03 -34.84
CA ASN A 4 29.49 -13.32 -33.70
C ASN A 4 28.35 -14.18 -33.12
N HIS A 5 28.60 -14.94 -32.07
CA HIS A 5 27.55 -15.31 -31.13
C HIS A 5 27.20 -14.03 -30.38
N LYS A 6 26.23 -13.25 -30.90
CA LYS A 6 25.43 -12.43 -30.04
C LYS A 6 24.75 -13.43 -29.09
N GLY A 7 25.24 -13.52 -27.83
CA GLY A 7 24.49 -14.20 -26.77
C GLY A 7 23.07 -13.64 -26.79
N LEU A 8 22.07 -14.49 -26.68
CA LEU A 8 20.70 -14.03 -26.44
C LEU A 8 20.76 -13.12 -25.22
N VAL A 9 20.43 -11.87 -25.43
CA VAL A 9 20.29 -10.92 -24.36
C VAL A 9 18.92 -11.22 -23.75
N THR A 10 18.90 -11.61 -22.49
CA THR A 10 17.69 -12.08 -21.80
C THR A 10 17.47 -11.26 -20.54
N MET A 11 16.21 -11.00 -20.23
CA MET A 11 15.79 -10.52 -18.95
C MET A 11 15.16 -11.69 -18.18
N ASN A 12 15.50 -11.83 -16.89
CA ASN A 12 14.93 -12.85 -16.03
C ASN A 12 14.03 -12.18 -14.99
N ILE A 13 12.92 -12.83 -14.65
CA ILE A 13 12.00 -12.47 -13.58
C ILE A 13 11.98 -13.64 -12.60
N THR A 14 12.25 -13.39 -11.32
CA THR A 14 12.17 -14.41 -10.28
C THR A 14 11.38 -13.86 -9.09
N ALA A 15 10.24 -14.44 -8.78
CA ALA A 15 9.57 -14.16 -7.52
C ALA A 15 10.27 -14.95 -6.41
N HIS A 16 10.90 -14.28 -5.47
CA HIS A 16 11.48 -14.95 -4.30
C HIS A 16 10.42 -15.31 -3.28
N ARG A 17 9.34 -14.54 -3.26
CA ARG A 17 8.15 -14.75 -2.43
C ARG A 17 6.95 -13.98 -3.03
N GLY A 18 5.73 -14.44 -2.71
CA GLY A 18 4.48 -13.77 -3.10
C GLY A 18 3.72 -14.44 -4.24
N THR A 19 4.14 -15.63 -4.72
CA THR A 19 3.44 -16.30 -5.83
C THR A 19 2.18 -17.04 -5.39
N HIS A 20 2.15 -17.59 -4.16
CA HIS A 20 1.03 -18.33 -3.59
C HIS A 20 0.71 -17.86 -2.16
N GLN A 21 0.90 -16.57 -1.91
CA GLN A 21 0.54 -15.92 -0.65
C GLN A 21 0.27 -14.43 -0.89
N ILE A 22 -0.54 -13.84 -0.03
CA ILE A 22 -0.74 -12.39 0.05
C ILE A 22 0.35 -11.82 0.94
N GLY A 23 1.01 -10.75 0.49
CA GLY A 23 2.12 -10.11 1.19
C GLY A 23 3.47 -10.82 1.01
N GLY A 24 4.51 -10.26 1.62
CA GLY A 24 5.87 -10.76 1.52
C GLY A 24 6.49 -10.58 0.15
N SER A 25 6.07 -9.58 -0.61
CA SER A 25 6.50 -9.37 -1.99
C SER A 25 8.00 -9.19 -2.10
N ALA A 26 8.64 -9.95 -3.00
CA ALA A 26 10.06 -9.82 -3.36
C ALA A 26 10.27 -10.35 -4.78
N ILE A 27 10.29 -9.45 -5.77
CA ILE A 27 10.37 -9.80 -7.18
C ILE A 27 11.70 -9.33 -7.76
N GLU A 28 12.51 -10.25 -8.24
CA GLU A 28 13.78 -9.94 -8.91
C GLU A 28 13.57 -9.72 -10.40
N ILE A 29 14.22 -8.68 -10.92
CA ILE A 29 14.45 -8.47 -12.34
C ILE A 29 15.94 -8.47 -12.55
N SER A 30 16.45 -9.35 -13.42
CA SER A 30 17.88 -9.42 -13.71
C SER A 30 18.19 -9.55 -15.21
N THR A 31 19.33 -8.99 -15.58
CA THR A 31 19.95 -9.07 -16.89
C THR A 31 21.32 -9.75 -16.74
N ALA A 32 22.10 -9.80 -17.80
CA ALA A 32 23.48 -10.30 -17.73
C ALA A 32 24.41 -9.44 -16.85
N SER A 33 24.05 -8.18 -16.55
CA SER A 33 24.94 -7.22 -15.86
C SER A 33 24.29 -6.46 -14.71
N THR A 34 23.00 -6.60 -14.50
CA THR A 34 22.28 -5.84 -13.47
C THR A 34 21.20 -6.71 -12.84
N ARG A 35 21.09 -6.60 -11.53
CA ARG A 35 20.13 -7.34 -10.72
C ARG A 35 19.46 -6.40 -9.72
N ILE A 36 18.14 -6.28 -9.79
CA ILE A 36 17.33 -5.46 -8.86
C ILE A 36 16.24 -6.30 -8.23
N ILE A 37 15.80 -5.89 -7.05
CA ILE A 37 14.62 -6.45 -6.38
C ILE A 37 13.53 -5.38 -6.32
N LEU A 38 12.30 -5.74 -6.66
CA LEU A 38 11.11 -4.92 -6.51
C LEU A 38 10.38 -5.40 -5.25
N ASP A 39 10.22 -4.50 -4.31
CA ASP A 39 9.73 -4.75 -2.95
C ASP A 39 10.55 -5.78 -2.16
N PHE A 40 10.47 -5.73 -0.84
CA PHE A 40 11.17 -6.64 0.05
C PHE A 40 10.42 -6.76 1.38
N GLY A 41 9.28 -7.47 1.32
CA GLY A 41 8.25 -7.42 2.33
C GLY A 41 8.23 -8.55 3.34
N ASN A 42 7.58 -8.29 4.48
CA ASN A 42 7.22 -9.32 5.46
C ASN A 42 6.03 -10.15 4.96
N GLU A 43 6.00 -11.42 5.33
CA GLU A 43 4.77 -12.21 5.26
C GLU A 43 3.71 -11.60 6.17
N LEU A 44 2.46 -11.62 5.72
CA LEU A 44 1.33 -11.21 6.55
C LEU A 44 0.90 -12.36 7.48
N SER A 45 0.72 -12.05 8.75
CA SER A 45 0.10 -12.94 9.73
C SER A 45 -0.79 -12.14 10.66
N LEU A 46 -1.91 -12.73 11.05
CA LEU A 46 -2.78 -12.18 12.09
C LEU A 46 -2.32 -12.58 13.50
N ASP A 47 -1.42 -13.56 13.63
CA ASP A 47 -0.86 -13.93 14.93
C ASP A 47 0.19 -12.90 15.35
N GLU A 48 -0.09 -12.14 16.40
CA GLU A 48 0.84 -11.14 16.99
C GLU A 48 2.17 -11.75 17.45
N LYS A 49 2.23 -13.05 17.67
CA LYS A 49 3.45 -13.78 18.06
C LYS A 49 4.23 -14.30 16.86
N TYR A 50 3.68 -14.16 15.66
CA TYR A 50 4.34 -14.59 14.45
C TYR A 50 5.60 -13.76 14.20
N THR A 51 6.70 -14.45 13.99
CA THR A 51 7.94 -13.81 13.53
C THR A 51 8.11 -14.09 12.04
N PRO A 52 8.11 -13.06 11.18
CA PRO A 52 8.28 -13.25 9.74
C PRO A 52 9.55 -14.05 9.43
N ILE A 53 9.43 -15.00 8.52
CA ILE A 53 10.59 -15.78 8.05
C ILE A 53 11.42 -14.87 7.13
N ASN A 54 12.69 -14.69 7.46
CA ASN A 54 13.57 -13.90 6.62
C ASN A 54 13.77 -14.58 5.26
N LEU A 55 13.79 -13.75 4.22
CA LEU A 55 14.19 -14.18 2.88
C LEU A 55 15.64 -14.65 2.90
N ASP A 56 15.90 -15.75 2.21
CA ASP A 56 17.23 -16.34 2.07
C ASP A 56 17.62 -16.31 0.58
N ILE A 57 18.38 -15.28 0.20
CA ILE A 57 18.73 -14.95 -1.18
C ILE A 57 20.23 -14.64 -1.24
N ASP A 58 20.98 -15.49 -1.96
CA ASP A 58 22.43 -15.26 -2.16
C ASP A 58 22.66 -13.92 -2.90
N GLY A 59 23.64 -13.15 -2.39
CA GLY A 59 23.98 -11.83 -2.91
C GLY A 59 23.04 -10.70 -2.51
N VAL A 60 21.92 -11.01 -1.82
CA VAL A 60 20.95 -10.02 -1.32
C VAL A 60 20.87 -10.02 0.21
N THR A 61 20.64 -11.18 0.82
CA THR A 61 20.57 -11.29 2.30
C THR A 61 21.78 -11.95 2.91
N LYS A 62 22.60 -12.60 2.10
CA LYS A 62 23.80 -13.30 2.53
C LYS A 62 24.82 -13.44 1.40
N GLY A 63 26.04 -13.84 1.72
CA GLY A 63 27.08 -14.13 0.75
C GLY A 63 27.78 -12.87 0.26
N ILE A 64 28.30 -12.93 -0.96
CA ILE A 64 28.95 -11.80 -1.62
C ILE A 64 27.87 -10.97 -2.28
N LEU A 65 27.90 -9.65 -2.08
CA LEU A 65 26.96 -8.70 -2.68
C LEU A 65 26.85 -8.92 -4.20
N ASP A 66 25.62 -9.18 -4.65
CA ASP A 66 25.28 -9.35 -6.05
C ASP A 66 23.84 -8.84 -6.30
N CYS A 67 23.60 -7.58 -5.93
CA CYS A 67 22.35 -6.87 -6.15
C CYS A 67 22.64 -5.37 -6.24
N ASP A 68 22.17 -4.76 -7.34
CA ASP A 68 22.43 -3.36 -7.65
C ASP A 68 21.44 -2.39 -7.02
N GLY A 69 20.31 -2.90 -6.52
CA GLY A 69 19.32 -2.06 -5.81
C GLY A 69 18.03 -2.78 -5.45
N ILE A 70 17.36 -2.28 -4.42
CA ILE A 70 15.99 -2.65 -4.03
C ILE A 70 15.12 -1.43 -4.27
N VAL A 71 14.01 -1.60 -5.01
CA VAL A 71 13.07 -0.54 -5.39
C VAL A 71 11.72 -0.83 -4.75
N ILE A 72 11.23 0.08 -3.92
CA ILE A 72 10.03 -0.09 -3.12
C ILE A 72 8.85 0.62 -3.77
N SER A 73 7.76 -0.12 -3.96
CA SER A 73 6.51 0.39 -4.55
C SER A 73 5.74 1.30 -3.59
N HIS A 74 5.66 0.92 -2.32
CA HIS A 74 4.98 1.69 -1.27
C HIS A 74 5.41 1.23 0.14
N TYR A 75 4.94 1.95 1.18
CA TYR A 75 5.44 1.77 2.56
C TYR A 75 4.73 0.72 3.42
N HIS A 76 3.88 -0.15 2.90
CA HIS A 76 3.32 -1.23 3.71
C HIS A 76 4.38 -2.28 4.06
N MET A 77 4.25 -2.88 5.24
CA MET A 77 5.26 -3.79 5.78
C MET A 77 5.45 -5.07 4.98
N ASP A 78 4.44 -5.50 4.25
CA ASP A 78 4.50 -6.63 3.34
C ASP A 78 5.20 -6.31 1.99
N HIS A 79 5.68 -5.06 1.84
CA HIS A 79 6.50 -4.59 0.73
C HIS A 79 7.88 -4.07 1.15
N LEU A 80 8.08 -3.66 2.42
CA LEU A 80 9.37 -3.14 2.87
C LEU A 80 9.91 -3.75 4.17
N GLY A 81 9.12 -4.57 4.87
CA GLY A 81 9.44 -5.01 6.24
C GLY A 81 10.67 -5.93 6.35
N GLN A 82 11.19 -6.49 5.25
CA GLN A 82 12.40 -7.31 5.25
C GLN A 82 13.69 -6.54 4.91
N LEU A 83 13.62 -5.22 4.71
CA LEU A 83 14.78 -4.41 4.31
C LEU A 83 15.97 -4.48 5.26
N THR A 84 15.72 -4.76 6.54
CA THR A 84 16.77 -4.95 7.55
C THR A 84 17.52 -6.29 7.41
N SER A 85 16.95 -7.26 6.71
CA SER A 85 17.60 -8.54 6.41
C SER A 85 18.46 -8.50 5.15
N ALA A 86 18.32 -7.46 4.32
CA ALA A 86 19.15 -7.26 3.15
C ALA A 86 20.56 -6.75 3.55
N LEU A 87 21.57 -7.10 2.73
CA LEU A 87 22.93 -6.61 2.91
C LEU A 87 22.92 -5.07 2.93
N PRO A 88 23.57 -4.43 3.91
CA PRO A 88 23.46 -2.98 4.12
C PRO A 88 24.03 -2.15 2.98
N GLU A 89 24.90 -2.71 2.17
CA GLU A 89 25.52 -2.04 1.02
C GLU A 89 24.58 -1.91 -0.19
N ILE A 90 23.46 -2.65 -0.23
CA ILE A 90 22.52 -2.58 -1.34
C ILE A 90 21.81 -1.22 -1.32
N PRO A 91 21.87 -0.41 -2.39
CA PRO A 91 21.13 0.84 -2.48
C PRO A 91 19.61 0.60 -2.44
N LEU A 92 18.90 1.41 -1.66
CA LEU A 92 17.44 1.43 -1.64
C LEU A 92 16.93 2.60 -2.48
N TYR A 93 15.79 2.38 -3.14
CA TYR A 93 15.07 3.40 -3.92
C TYR A 93 13.60 3.38 -3.54
N MET A 94 13.05 4.55 -3.22
CA MET A 94 11.69 4.68 -2.72
C MET A 94 11.07 6.01 -3.14
N GLY A 95 9.75 6.09 -3.24
CA GLY A 95 9.05 7.36 -3.44
C GLY A 95 9.40 8.36 -2.33
N GLU A 96 9.61 9.63 -2.69
CA GLU A 96 10.05 10.66 -1.75
C GLU A 96 9.09 10.80 -0.56
N LEU A 97 7.80 10.97 -0.84
CA LEU A 97 6.78 11.09 0.20
C LEU A 97 6.53 9.77 0.92
N SER A 98 6.58 8.66 0.20
CA SER A 98 6.47 7.30 0.75
C SER A 98 7.55 7.04 1.80
N LYS A 99 8.80 7.47 1.54
CA LYS A 99 9.92 7.39 2.49
C LYS A 99 9.63 8.18 3.76
N GLU A 100 9.19 9.44 3.64
CA GLU A 100 8.91 10.30 4.79
C GLU A 100 7.81 9.71 5.70
N VAL A 101 6.75 9.18 5.12
CA VAL A 101 5.69 8.50 5.87
C VAL A 101 6.20 7.23 6.54
N ALA A 102 6.98 6.40 5.83
CA ALA A 102 7.58 5.19 6.38
C ALA A 102 8.51 5.49 7.56
N MET A 103 9.33 6.54 7.46
CA MET A 103 10.21 6.97 8.54
C MET A 103 9.43 7.39 9.79
N ILE A 104 8.34 8.14 9.65
CA ILE A 104 7.50 8.50 10.79
C ILE A 104 6.89 7.25 11.43
N ALA A 105 6.41 6.32 10.61
CA ALA A 105 5.78 5.10 11.09
C ALA A 105 6.76 4.16 11.83
N THR A 106 8.03 4.13 11.42
CA THR A 106 9.04 3.22 11.97
C THR A 106 9.91 3.80 13.09
N GLU A 107 9.97 5.13 13.22
CA GLU A 107 10.89 5.83 14.14
C GLU A 107 10.93 5.27 15.57
N HIS A 108 9.77 4.88 16.11
CA HIS A 108 9.63 4.35 17.46
C HIS A 108 9.28 2.86 17.52
N GLN A 109 8.87 2.27 16.37
CA GLN A 109 8.41 0.89 16.32
C GLN A 109 9.51 -0.06 15.85
N ASP A 110 10.33 0.37 14.88
CA ASP A 110 11.40 -0.42 14.29
C ASP A 110 12.58 0.50 13.94
N LYS A 111 13.46 0.66 14.92
CA LYS A 111 14.61 1.57 14.77
C LYS A 111 15.59 1.12 13.68
N ASP A 112 15.75 -0.17 13.47
CA ASP A 112 16.71 -0.68 12.49
C ASP A 112 16.18 -0.41 11.07
N LEU A 113 14.88 -0.61 10.85
CA LEU A 113 14.23 -0.23 9.61
C LEU A 113 14.26 1.29 9.40
N TYR A 114 13.97 2.10 10.41
CA TYR A 114 14.10 3.55 10.33
C TYR A 114 15.52 3.98 9.87
N LEU A 115 16.56 3.42 10.48
CA LEU A 115 17.95 3.72 10.11
C LEU A 115 18.26 3.28 8.67
N ARG A 116 17.71 2.15 8.25
CA ARG A 116 17.88 1.65 6.88
C ARG A 116 17.22 2.57 5.84
N LEU A 117 16.08 3.18 6.17
CA LEU A 117 15.35 4.10 5.30
C LEU A 117 16.04 5.48 5.19
N LEU A 118 16.83 5.91 6.17
CA LEU A 118 17.52 7.21 6.13
C LEU A 118 18.36 7.39 4.85
N ASP A 119 19.08 6.35 4.45
CA ASP A 119 20.02 6.36 3.32
C ASP A 119 19.33 5.97 1.98
N ALA A 120 18.02 5.76 1.97
CA ALA A 120 17.31 5.41 0.74
C ALA A 120 17.33 6.58 -0.26
N ASN A 121 17.70 6.29 -1.51
CA ASN A 121 17.53 7.20 -2.63
C ASN A 121 16.04 7.42 -2.90
N THR A 122 15.67 8.61 -3.33
CA THR A 122 14.26 8.95 -3.59
C THR A 122 14.02 9.21 -5.08
N PHE A 123 12.79 8.95 -5.50
CA PHE A 123 12.28 9.29 -6.82
C PHE A 123 10.88 9.92 -6.71
N ARG A 124 10.41 10.54 -7.79
CA ARG A 124 9.05 11.06 -7.95
C ARG A 124 8.35 10.40 -9.13
N GLY A 125 7.05 10.36 -9.08
CA GLY A 125 6.22 9.82 -10.16
C GLY A 125 6.46 10.51 -11.50
N GLY A 126 6.66 9.72 -12.55
CA GLY A 126 6.98 10.19 -13.89
C GLY A 126 8.45 10.42 -14.16
N GLU A 127 9.31 10.58 -13.14
CA GLU A 127 10.75 10.80 -13.27
C GLU A 127 11.47 9.45 -13.39
N ALA A 128 11.86 9.10 -14.62
CA ALA A 128 12.57 7.85 -14.85
C ALA A 128 14.00 7.91 -14.32
N PHE A 129 14.47 6.79 -13.77
CA PHE A 129 15.86 6.61 -13.32
C PHE A 129 16.41 5.28 -13.83
N THR A 130 17.69 5.03 -13.60
CA THR A 130 18.38 3.85 -14.12
C THR A 130 19.23 3.21 -13.03
N ILE A 131 19.16 1.88 -12.92
CA ILE A 131 20.08 1.06 -12.13
C ILE A 131 20.79 0.12 -13.11
N GLY A 132 22.12 0.23 -13.23
CA GLY A 132 22.87 -0.50 -14.25
C GLY A 132 22.33 -0.28 -15.65
N ASN A 133 21.86 -1.32 -16.32
CA ASN A 133 21.22 -1.27 -17.66
C ASN A 133 19.68 -1.39 -17.60
N ILE A 134 19.08 -1.31 -16.41
CA ILE A 134 17.63 -1.36 -16.25
C ILE A 134 17.10 0.07 -16.07
N HIS A 135 16.19 0.49 -16.95
CA HIS A 135 15.47 1.77 -16.87
C HIS A 135 14.14 1.57 -16.16
N ILE A 136 13.84 2.44 -15.20
CA ILE A 136 12.65 2.34 -14.35
C ILE A 136 11.90 3.67 -14.40
N ARG A 137 10.62 3.63 -14.77
CA ARG A 137 9.71 4.78 -14.70
C ARG A 137 8.64 4.51 -13.65
N PRO A 138 8.68 5.21 -12.50
CA PRO A 138 7.63 5.13 -11.49
C PRO A 138 6.38 5.90 -11.95
N LEU A 139 5.20 5.31 -11.78
CA LEU A 139 3.91 5.94 -12.06
C LEU A 139 3.08 5.91 -10.79
N VAL A 140 2.66 7.08 -10.30
CA VAL A 140 1.80 7.17 -9.11
C VAL A 140 0.44 6.54 -9.38
N ILE A 141 0.01 5.67 -8.48
CA ILE A 141 -1.26 4.94 -8.58
C ILE A 141 -2.11 5.14 -7.33
N ASP A 142 -3.37 4.71 -7.39
CA ASP A 142 -4.26 4.68 -6.23
C ASP A 142 -4.06 3.38 -5.43
N HIS A 143 -3.81 3.55 -4.15
CA HIS A 143 -3.76 2.49 -3.14
C HIS A 143 -4.12 3.09 -1.77
N SER A 144 -4.24 2.28 -0.71
CA SER A 144 -4.45 2.79 0.65
C SER A 144 -3.22 3.51 1.23
N ALA A 145 -2.05 3.32 0.65
CA ALA A 145 -0.85 4.10 0.94
C ALA A 145 -0.72 5.28 -0.04
N VAL A 146 -0.45 6.47 0.49
CA VAL A 146 -0.12 7.63 -0.34
C VAL A 146 1.26 7.44 -0.98
N ASP A 147 1.45 7.98 -2.19
CA ASP A 147 2.72 7.87 -2.92
C ASP A 147 3.10 6.42 -3.26
N SER A 148 2.11 5.63 -3.68
CA SER A 148 2.27 4.27 -4.18
C SER A 148 2.52 4.26 -5.67
N TYR A 149 3.30 3.28 -6.14
CA TYR A 149 3.80 3.25 -7.51
C TYR A 149 3.64 1.89 -8.18
N MET A 150 3.30 1.94 -9.48
CA MET A 150 3.68 0.88 -10.41
C MET A 150 4.93 1.30 -11.17
N PHE A 151 5.68 0.32 -11.67
CA PHE A 151 6.93 0.54 -12.37
C PHE A 151 6.88 0.01 -13.80
N VAL A 152 7.14 0.90 -14.78
CA VAL A 152 7.49 0.48 -16.14
C VAL A 152 9.00 0.25 -16.16
N ILE A 153 9.41 -0.98 -16.46
CA ILE A 153 10.80 -1.43 -16.38
C ILE A 153 11.24 -1.84 -17.78
N GLU A 154 12.31 -1.25 -18.27
CA GLU A 154 12.81 -1.48 -19.63
C GLU A 154 14.29 -1.88 -19.60
N SER A 155 14.61 -2.98 -20.22
CA SER A 155 15.97 -3.42 -20.50
C SER A 155 15.96 -4.45 -21.61
N GLU A 156 17.08 -4.60 -22.32
CA GLU A 156 17.30 -5.65 -23.34
C GLU A 156 16.20 -5.70 -24.42
N GLY A 157 15.55 -4.57 -24.70
CA GLY A 157 14.44 -4.47 -25.65
C GLY A 157 13.13 -5.08 -25.17
N LYS A 158 13.02 -5.37 -23.89
CA LYS A 158 11.84 -5.88 -23.21
C LYS A 158 11.26 -4.83 -22.29
N ARG A 159 9.93 -4.88 -22.11
CA ARG A 159 9.19 -4.01 -21.19
C ARG A 159 8.35 -4.83 -20.22
N VAL A 160 8.61 -4.66 -18.92
CA VAL A 160 7.87 -5.26 -17.83
C VAL A 160 7.09 -4.17 -17.11
N LEU A 161 5.83 -4.42 -16.82
CA LEU A 161 5.02 -3.60 -15.91
C LEU A 161 4.84 -4.35 -14.59
N TYR A 162 5.32 -3.77 -13.49
CA TYR A 162 5.06 -4.25 -12.13
C TYR A 162 4.07 -3.31 -11.45
N THR A 163 2.95 -3.83 -10.98
CA THR A 163 1.89 -2.98 -10.42
C THR A 163 2.15 -2.54 -8.99
N GLY A 164 2.95 -3.30 -8.20
CA GLY A 164 2.77 -3.22 -6.74
C GLY A 164 1.31 -3.49 -6.38
N ASP A 165 0.85 -2.94 -5.28
CA ASP A 165 -0.55 -2.98 -4.89
C ASP A 165 -1.29 -1.76 -5.40
N PHE A 166 -2.51 -1.95 -5.92
CA PHE A 166 -3.29 -0.85 -6.47
C PHE A 166 -4.80 -1.10 -6.37
N ARG A 167 -5.58 -0.05 -6.62
CA ARG A 167 -7.05 -0.12 -6.76
C ARG A 167 -7.53 0.84 -7.85
N MET A 168 -8.72 0.58 -8.39
CA MET A 168 -9.36 1.44 -9.39
C MET A 168 -10.56 2.22 -8.83
N HIS A 169 -11.06 1.81 -7.69
CA HIS A 169 -12.24 2.35 -7.02
C HIS A 169 -11.93 3.38 -5.91
N GLY A 170 -10.69 3.82 -5.82
CA GLY A 170 -10.24 4.85 -4.89
C GLY A 170 -10.33 6.27 -5.46
N VAL A 171 -9.81 7.23 -4.71
CA VAL A 171 -9.91 8.68 -5.04
C VAL A 171 -9.25 9.01 -6.38
N ARG A 172 -8.13 8.35 -6.70
CA ARG A 172 -7.36 8.57 -7.94
C ARG A 172 -7.56 7.51 -9.01
N GLY A 173 -8.42 6.52 -8.78
CA GLY A 173 -8.68 5.44 -9.75
C GLY A 173 -9.03 5.95 -11.16
N HIS A 174 -9.71 7.09 -11.25
CA HIS A 174 -10.13 7.71 -12.51
C HIS A 174 -8.97 8.15 -13.44
N VAL A 175 -7.73 8.32 -12.92
CA VAL A 175 -6.58 8.73 -13.74
C VAL A 175 -5.84 7.56 -14.36
N LEU A 176 -6.12 6.32 -13.91
CA LEU A 176 -5.36 5.12 -14.30
C LEU A 176 -5.43 4.84 -15.81
N GLU A 177 -6.60 4.94 -16.41
CA GLU A 177 -6.77 4.74 -17.87
C GLU A 177 -5.89 5.71 -18.68
N LYS A 178 -5.85 6.99 -18.27
CA LYS A 178 -5.00 7.98 -18.92
C LYS A 178 -3.51 7.67 -18.73
N LEU A 179 -3.12 7.21 -17.54
CA LEU A 179 -1.75 6.76 -17.23
C LEU A 179 -1.32 5.63 -18.15
N ILE A 180 -2.15 4.58 -18.28
CA ILE A 180 -1.89 3.42 -19.13
C ILE A 180 -1.65 3.87 -20.57
N ARG A 181 -2.58 4.62 -21.14
CA ARG A 181 -2.49 5.09 -22.54
C ARG A 181 -1.31 6.03 -22.82
N THR A 182 -0.86 6.79 -21.81
CA THR A 182 0.16 7.81 -22.01
C THR A 182 1.59 7.30 -21.79
N TYR A 183 1.79 6.42 -20.81
CA TYR A 183 3.12 6.12 -20.30
C TYR A 183 3.51 4.65 -20.35
N ILE A 184 2.56 3.71 -20.44
CA ILE A 184 2.89 2.28 -20.35
C ILE A 184 3.32 1.73 -21.70
N GLY A 185 2.55 1.99 -22.80
CA GLY A 185 2.84 1.44 -24.13
C GLY A 185 2.68 -0.08 -24.16
N ASP A 186 3.30 -0.73 -25.15
CA ASP A 186 3.27 -2.18 -25.31
C ASP A 186 4.05 -2.86 -24.19
N VAL A 187 3.48 -3.92 -23.57
CA VAL A 187 4.03 -4.62 -22.41
C VAL A 187 4.29 -6.09 -22.75
N ASP A 188 5.52 -6.53 -22.68
CA ASP A 188 5.86 -7.96 -22.84
C ASP A 188 5.36 -8.77 -21.65
N VAL A 189 5.57 -8.29 -20.41
CA VAL A 189 5.14 -8.98 -19.19
C VAL A 189 4.50 -8.00 -18.20
N LEU A 190 3.30 -8.32 -17.75
CA LEU A 190 2.63 -7.69 -16.62
C LEU A 190 2.79 -8.58 -15.38
N ILE A 191 3.43 -8.06 -14.33
CA ILE A 191 3.47 -8.65 -13.01
C ILE A 191 2.47 -7.88 -12.16
N THR A 192 1.40 -8.53 -11.71
CA THR A 192 0.28 -7.85 -11.03
C THR A 192 -0.17 -8.55 -9.78
N GLU A 193 -0.61 -7.76 -8.79
CA GLU A 193 -1.27 -8.29 -7.62
C GLU A 193 -2.55 -9.07 -7.97
N GLY A 194 -2.91 -9.99 -7.09
CA GLY A 194 -4.14 -10.78 -7.18
C GLY A 194 -4.81 -11.00 -5.83
N THR A 195 -4.67 -10.05 -4.90
CA THR A 195 -5.18 -10.14 -3.52
C THR A 195 -6.67 -10.47 -3.46
N SER A 196 -7.47 -9.85 -4.33
CA SER A 196 -8.91 -10.07 -4.39
C SER A 196 -9.34 -11.41 -5.03
N LEU A 197 -8.41 -12.16 -5.62
CA LEU A 197 -8.73 -13.44 -6.26
C LEU A 197 -9.27 -14.46 -5.27
N SER A 198 -8.79 -14.48 -4.02
CA SER A 198 -9.28 -15.38 -2.96
C SER A 198 -10.55 -14.89 -2.27
N ARG A 199 -10.88 -13.59 -2.40
CA ARG A 199 -12.00 -12.96 -1.70
C ARG A 199 -13.33 -13.15 -2.43
N ASN A 200 -14.44 -13.00 -1.69
CA ASN A 200 -15.80 -13.07 -2.26
C ASN A 200 -16.20 -11.74 -2.91
N ALA A 201 -17.22 -11.78 -3.79
CA ALA A 201 -17.64 -10.70 -4.69
C ALA A 201 -18.11 -9.38 -4.05
N HIS A 202 -18.04 -9.20 -2.73
CA HIS A 202 -18.46 -7.97 -2.03
C HIS A 202 -17.36 -6.92 -1.88
N ASP A 203 -16.17 -7.14 -2.44
CA ASP A 203 -15.03 -6.22 -2.29
C ASP A 203 -15.08 -5.02 -3.28
N GLY A 204 -16.19 -4.80 -3.96
CA GLY A 204 -16.36 -3.73 -4.96
C GLY A 204 -16.95 -2.42 -4.43
N ILE A 205 -16.98 -2.19 -3.10
CA ILE A 205 -17.44 -0.93 -2.51
C ILE A 205 -16.39 0.15 -2.83
N SER A 206 -16.83 1.24 -3.44
CA SER A 206 -15.93 2.35 -3.77
C SER A 206 -15.61 3.21 -2.54
N GLU A 207 -14.45 3.89 -2.57
CA GLU A 207 -14.11 4.89 -1.55
C GLU A 207 -15.21 5.94 -1.41
N ARG A 208 -15.86 6.34 -2.50
CA ARG A 208 -16.94 7.33 -2.46
C ARG A 208 -18.14 6.84 -1.68
N GLU A 209 -18.59 5.60 -1.90
CA GLU A 209 -19.69 5.01 -1.14
C GLU A 209 -19.35 4.93 0.36
N VAL A 210 -18.13 4.52 0.69
CA VAL A 210 -17.63 4.50 2.08
C VAL A 210 -17.65 5.89 2.69
N LEU A 211 -17.25 6.92 1.96
CA LEU A 211 -17.22 8.30 2.45
C LEU A 211 -18.61 8.91 2.61
N ASP A 212 -19.54 8.59 1.71
CA ASP A 212 -20.95 9.00 1.82
C ASP A 212 -21.58 8.42 3.10
N ASP A 213 -21.33 7.13 3.37
CA ASP A 213 -21.78 6.47 4.62
C ASP A 213 -21.15 7.11 5.86
N ILE A 214 -19.81 7.27 5.88
CA ILE A 214 -19.07 7.89 6.99
C ILE A 214 -19.63 9.29 7.28
N SER A 215 -19.84 10.09 6.24
CA SER A 215 -20.34 11.46 6.36
C SER A 215 -21.74 11.49 7.00
N SER A 216 -22.62 10.56 6.64
CA SER A 216 -23.94 10.44 7.23
C SER A 216 -23.88 10.10 8.72
N TYR A 217 -23.02 9.15 9.12
CA TYR A 217 -22.85 8.75 10.52
C TYR A 217 -22.18 9.80 11.39
N ILE A 218 -21.30 10.63 10.80
CA ILE A 218 -20.70 11.78 11.51
C ILE A 218 -21.77 12.81 11.87
N GLN A 219 -22.77 13.04 11.04
CA GLN A 219 -23.84 14.02 11.32
C GLN A 219 -24.68 13.63 12.55
N ASP A 220 -24.94 12.35 12.71
CA ASP A 220 -25.85 11.84 13.75
C ASP A 220 -25.19 11.63 15.13
N GLY A 221 -23.86 11.67 15.21
CA GLY A 221 -23.12 11.40 16.44
C GLY A 221 -22.66 12.67 17.16
N LYS A 222 -22.79 12.74 18.50
CA LYS A 222 -22.15 13.80 19.27
C LYS A 222 -20.64 13.58 19.36
N TYR A 223 -20.21 12.39 19.78
CA TYR A 223 -18.81 11.98 19.83
C TYR A 223 -18.59 10.88 18.80
N VAL A 224 -17.85 11.18 17.77
CA VAL A 224 -17.60 10.24 16.68
C VAL A 224 -16.13 9.81 16.71
N PHE A 225 -15.88 8.53 16.88
CA PHE A 225 -14.54 7.96 16.83
C PHE A 225 -14.38 7.20 15.51
N VAL A 226 -13.45 7.66 14.68
CA VAL A 226 -13.14 7.03 13.38
C VAL A 226 -11.87 6.20 13.54
N MET A 227 -12.00 4.89 13.46
CA MET A 227 -10.89 3.93 13.48
C MET A 227 -10.45 3.63 12.06
N CYS A 228 -9.46 4.37 11.59
CA CYS A 228 -8.84 4.22 10.29
C CYS A 228 -7.33 4.02 10.47
N SER A 229 -6.66 3.35 9.52
CA SER A 229 -5.20 3.29 9.52
C SER A 229 -4.62 4.70 9.47
N SER A 230 -3.67 5.00 10.35
CA SER A 230 -3.01 6.31 10.41
C SER A 230 -2.30 6.70 9.11
N THR A 231 -1.98 5.73 8.30
CA THR A 231 -1.30 5.88 7.00
C THR A 231 -2.23 5.80 5.80
N ASN A 232 -3.54 5.56 5.98
CA ASN A 232 -4.52 5.70 4.91
C ASN A 232 -4.97 7.17 4.82
N ILE A 233 -4.03 8.00 4.34
CA ILE A 233 -4.12 9.45 4.41
C ILE A 233 -5.22 9.98 3.52
N ASP A 234 -5.40 9.42 2.33
CA ASP A 234 -6.44 9.85 1.40
C ASP A 234 -7.84 9.75 2.03
N ARG A 235 -8.13 8.62 2.68
CA ARG A 235 -9.41 8.45 3.40
C ARG A 235 -9.57 9.44 4.55
N ILE A 236 -8.51 9.67 5.32
CA ILE A 236 -8.53 10.64 6.42
C ILE A 236 -8.78 12.06 5.89
N MET A 237 -8.13 12.45 4.80
CA MET A 237 -8.32 13.75 4.17
C MET A 237 -9.74 13.91 3.63
N GLU A 238 -10.28 12.89 2.96
CA GLU A 238 -11.67 12.90 2.48
C GLU A 238 -12.68 12.98 3.62
N ILE A 239 -12.49 12.22 4.71
CA ILE A 239 -13.32 12.33 5.91
C ILE A 239 -13.27 13.76 6.43
N TRP A 240 -12.11 14.35 6.55
CA TRP A 240 -11.94 15.71 7.04
C TRP A 240 -12.57 16.75 6.12
N HIS A 241 -12.49 16.57 4.79
CA HIS A 241 -13.14 17.46 3.82
C HIS A 241 -14.67 17.43 3.91
N ASN A 242 -15.25 16.27 4.18
CA ASN A 242 -16.69 16.04 4.12
C ASN A 242 -17.38 16.11 5.50
N MET A 243 -16.63 16.33 6.59
CA MET A 243 -17.25 16.48 7.91
C MET A 243 -18.00 17.82 8.06
N PRO A 244 -19.02 17.89 8.93
CA PRO A 244 -19.74 19.12 9.23
C PRO A 244 -18.82 20.24 9.74
N THR A 245 -19.08 21.48 9.33
CA THR A 245 -18.23 22.65 9.67
C THR A 245 -18.32 23.08 11.12
N ASP A 246 -19.33 22.62 11.85
CA ASP A 246 -19.52 22.85 13.30
C ASP A 246 -18.79 21.83 14.17
N LYS A 247 -18.18 20.80 13.57
CA LYS A 247 -17.35 19.82 14.26
C LYS A 247 -15.87 20.03 14.00
N VAL A 248 -15.07 19.70 15.00
CA VAL A 248 -13.62 19.71 14.90
C VAL A 248 -13.10 18.26 14.68
N LEU A 249 -12.08 18.12 13.84
CA LEU A 249 -11.31 16.89 13.75
C LEU A 249 -10.23 16.88 14.84
N ILE A 250 -10.20 15.85 15.67
CA ILE A 250 -9.18 15.64 16.70
C ILE A 250 -8.29 14.47 16.29
N CYS A 251 -6.99 14.63 16.47
CA CYS A 251 -6.02 13.56 16.29
C CYS A 251 -4.88 13.68 17.32
N ASP A 252 -4.08 12.65 17.50
CA ASP A 252 -2.86 12.73 18.30
C ASP A 252 -1.68 13.34 17.49
N ALA A 253 -0.58 13.61 18.20
CA ALA A 253 0.61 14.22 17.60
C ALA A 253 1.24 13.35 16.51
N TYR A 254 1.19 12.03 16.64
CA TYR A 254 1.68 11.10 15.61
C TYR A 254 0.89 11.23 14.30
N GLN A 255 -0.44 11.19 14.39
CA GLN A 255 -1.31 11.36 13.23
C GLN A 255 -1.14 12.73 12.59
N LYS A 256 -1.05 13.78 13.41
CA LYS A 256 -0.83 15.15 12.92
C LYS A 256 0.47 15.26 12.13
N ARG A 257 1.56 14.68 12.64
CA ARG A 257 2.86 14.68 11.96
C ARG A 257 2.78 14.01 10.59
N ILE A 258 2.08 12.88 10.46
CA ILE A 258 1.88 12.22 9.17
C ILE A 258 1.09 13.14 8.22
N LEU A 259 -0.02 13.71 8.68
CA LEU A 259 -0.86 14.59 7.86
C LEU A 259 -0.07 15.82 7.39
N ASP A 260 0.66 16.50 8.28
CA ASP A 260 1.48 17.66 7.92
C ASP A 260 2.55 17.29 6.88
N THR A 261 3.25 16.17 7.10
CA THR A 261 4.26 15.70 6.16
C THR A 261 3.69 15.51 4.76
N VAL A 262 2.50 14.91 4.65
CA VAL A 262 1.87 14.70 3.35
C VAL A 262 1.36 16.02 2.74
N ILE A 263 0.69 16.85 3.53
CA ILE A 263 0.16 18.14 3.07
C ILE A 263 1.28 19.06 2.53
N ASP A 264 2.42 19.09 3.22
CA ASP A 264 3.55 19.96 2.89
C ASP A 264 4.37 19.45 1.69
N ASN A 265 4.41 18.12 1.47
CA ASN A 265 5.34 17.52 0.50
C ASN A 265 4.66 16.86 -0.71
N VAL A 266 3.32 16.68 -0.73
CA VAL A 266 2.64 16.11 -1.89
C VAL A 266 2.82 16.99 -3.12
N TYR A 267 3.30 16.40 -4.21
CA TYR A 267 3.61 17.10 -5.47
C TYR A 267 2.60 16.82 -6.59
N TYR A 268 1.70 15.88 -6.37
CA TYR A 268 0.59 15.51 -7.28
C TYR A 268 -0.74 15.71 -6.55
N ASP A 269 -1.84 15.90 -7.30
CA ASP A 269 -3.21 16.07 -6.78
C ASP A 269 -3.31 16.94 -5.52
N SER A 270 -2.98 18.22 -5.69
CA SER A 270 -2.94 19.16 -4.57
C SER A 270 -4.32 19.55 -4.03
N THR A 271 -5.44 19.14 -4.65
CA THR A 271 -6.79 19.57 -4.23
C THR A 271 -7.24 18.83 -2.98
N LEU A 272 -7.02 17.52 -2.92
CA LEU A 272 -7.37 16.69 -1.76
C LEU A 272 -6.65 17.16 -0.48
N TYR A 273 -5.40 17.61 -0.61
CA TYR A 273 -4.56 17.94 0.55
C TYR A 273 -4.58 19.44 0.93
N ARG A 274 -5.38 20.27 0.24
CA ARG A 274 -5.53 21.69 0.56
C ARG A 274 -6.66 21.91 1.55
N ARG A 275 -6.29 22.32 2.78
CA ARG A 275 -7.26 22.75 3.77
C ARG A 275 -6.85 24.07 4.42
N PRO A 276 -7.84 24.97 4.71
CA PRO A 276 -7.59 26.21 5.41
C PRO A 276 -7.41 26.05 6.92
N ASP A 277 -7.89 24.94 7.49
CA ASP A 277 -7.86 24.61 8.92
C ASP A 277 -6.89 23.43 9.19
N SER A 278 -6.64 23.18 10.45
CA SER A 278 -5.77 22.10 10.93
C SER A 278 -6.49 21.25 11.96
N PRO A 279 -6.29 19.93 12.01
CA PRO A 279 -6.83 19.11 13.08
C PRO A 279 -6.35 19.61 14.45
N LEU A 280 -7.22 19.51 15.43
CA LEU A 280 -6.85 19.77 16.81
C LEU A 280 -6.02 18.62 17.36
N VAL A 281 -4.81 18.93 17.83
CA VAL A 281 -3.94 17.92 18.45
C VAL A 281 -4.25 17.82 19.92
N LEU A 282 -4.72 16.67 20.35
CA LEU A 282 -4.98 16.36 21.75
C LEU A 282 -4.48 14.96 22.08
N ASP A 283 -3.91 14.83 23.27
CA ASP A 283 -3.71 13.51 23.85
C ASP A 283 -5.06 12.88 24.14
N ILE A 284 -5.13 11.55 23.95
CA ILE A 284 -6.37 10.84 24.21
C ILE A 284 -6.81 11.04 25.67
N GLY A 285 -8.10 11.38 25.87
CA GLY A 285 -8.68 11.69 27.18
C GLY A 285 -8.53 13.14 27.61
N ALA A 286 -7.74 13.96 26.94
CA ALA A 286 -7.53 15.38 27.27
C ALA A 286 -8.53 16.32 26.55
N TYR A 287 -9.78 15.94 26.46
CA TYR A 287 -10.80 16.70 25.71
C TYR A 287 -11.27 17.95 26.49
N PRO A 288 -11.08 19.16 25.95
CA PRO A 288 -11.58 20.39 26.57
C PRO A 288 -13.09 20.40 26.70
N LYS A 289 -13.61 21.07 27.77
CA LYS A 289 -15.03 21.14 28.05
C LYS A 289 -15.87 21.62 26.88
N TYR A 290 -15.35 22.59 26.11
CA TYR A 290 -16.02 23.10 24.90
C TYR A 290 -16.39 21.98 23.92
N TYR A 291 -15.46 21.07 23.61
CA TYR A 291 -15.69 19.97 22.68
C TYR A 291 -16.55 18.86 23.33
N MET A 292 -16.46 18.69 24.64
CA MET A 292 -17.37 17.81 25.37
C MET A 292 -18.82 18.32 25.34
N ASP A 293 -19.04 19.62 25.35
CA ASP A 293 -20.37 20.22 25.26
C ASP A 293 -20.94 20.17 23.84
N ASN A 294 -20.12 20.43 22.81
CA ASN A 294 -20.53 20.59 21.40
C ASN A 294 -20.35 19.34 20.53
N GLY A 295 -19.53 18.39 20.95
CA GLY A 295 -19.18 17.20 20.18
C GLY A 295 -17.96 17.39 19.31
N PHE A 296 -17.44 16.26 18.74
CA PHE A 296 -16.24 16.22 17.93
C PHE A 296 -16.19 14.96 17.05
N VAL A 297 -15.26 14.95 16.09
CA VAL A 297 -14.79 13.76 15.39
C VAL A 297 -13.34 13.49 15.81
N SER A 298 -13.03 12.29 16.27
CA SER A 298 -11.67 11.92 16.69
C SER A 298 -11.16 10.75 15.87
N LEU A 299 -9.98 10.91 15.28
CA LEU A 299 -9.25 9.75 14.75
C LEU A 299 -8.79 8.89 15.92
N ALA A 300 -9.07 7.59 15.85
CA ALA A 300 -8.83 6.63 16.90
C ALA A 300 -8.17 5.37 16.37
N ARG A 301 -7.57 4.60 17.29
CA ARG A 301 -6.97 3.30 17.00
C ARG A 301 -7.57 2.22 17.91
N GLY A 302 -7.55 0.97 17.46
CA GLY A 302 -8.02 -0.19 18.22
C GLY A 302 -7.08 -0.60 19.37
N THR A 303 -6.31 0.33 19.97
CA THR A 303 -5.41 0.05 21.09
C THR A 303 -6.12 0.17 22.42
N GLU A 304 -5.60 -0.50 23.46
CA GLU A 304 -6.19 -0.48 24.81
C GLU A 304 -6.41 0.93 25.36
N ASN A 305 -5.48 1.86 25.10
CA ASN A 305 -5.60 3.24 25.51
C ASN A 305 -6.83 3.93 24.90
N TYR A 306 -7.03 3.80 23.58
CA TYR A 306 -8.20 4.37 22.91
C TYR A 306 -9.48 3.69 23.36
N ILE A 307 -9.50 2.37 23.45
CA ILE A 307 -10.67 1.60 23.89
C ILE A 307 -11.09 2.01 25.31
N SER A 308 -10.13 2.14 26.24
CA SER A 308 -10.41 2.52 27.63
C SER A 308 -10.95 3.96 27.74
N GLU A 309 -10.45 4.89 26.92
CA GLU A 309 -10.95 6.26 26.90
C GLU A 309 -12.36 6.37 26.29
N ILE A 310 -12.61 5.68 25.17
CA ILE A 310 -13.95 5.66 24.56
C ILE A 310 -14.99 5.11 25.53
N LYS A 311 -14.65 4.08 26.32
CA LYS A 311 -15.56 3.51 27.35
C LYS A 311 -15.96 4.48 28.46
N LYS A 312 -15.35 5.66 28.60
CA LYS A 312 -15.75 6.71 29.55
C LYS A 312 -16.90 7.62 29.06
N PHE A 313 -17.18 7.57 27.75
CA PHE A 313 -18.25 8.40 27.18
C PHE A 313 -19.61 7.74 27.29
N PRO A 314 -20.71 8.56 27.41
CA PRO A 314 -22.07 8.04 27.44
C PRO A 314 -22.37 7.25 26.16
N LYS A 315 -22.88 6.02 26.33
CA LYS A 315 -23.09 5.08 25.23
C LYS A 315 -23.94 5.63 24.08
N ASP A 316 -25.01 6.34 24.44
CA ASP A 316 -25.97 6.84 23.47
C ASP A 316 -25.44 8.00 22.62
N ASP A 317 -24.41 8.71 23.14
CA ASP A 317 -23.78 9.88 22.48
C ASP A 317 -22.62 9.51 21.56
N VAL A 318 -22.14 8.27 21.62
CA VAL A 318 -20.98 7.79 20.87
C VAL A 318 -21.40 7.11 19.58
N ARG A 319 -20.66 7.38 18.52
CA ARG A 319 -20.64 6.59 17.28
C ARG A 319 -19.21 6.15 17.01
N ILE A 320 -19.03 4.87 16.66
CA ILE A 320 -17.73 4.32 16.25
C ILE A 320 -17.82 3.95 14.78
N ILE A 321 -16.95 4.51 13.98
CA ILE A 321 -16.82 4.19 12.57
C ILE A 321 -15.54 3.38 12.41
N TYR A 322 -15.68 2.09 12.14
CA TYR A 322 -14.56 1.20 11.88
C TYR A 322 -14.29 1.14 10.38
N SER A 323 -13.14 1.67 9.98
CA SER A 323 -12.78 1.89 8.57
C SER A 323 -11.47 1.18 8.21
N MET A 324 -11.32 -0.06 8.66
CA MET A 324 -10.21 -0.96 8.37
C MET A 324 -10.73 -2.36 8.01
N TRP A 325 -9.83 -3.23 7.57
CA TRP A 325 -10.19 -4.62 7.29
C TRP A 325 -10.76 -5.34 8.51
N THR A 326 -11.90 -6.01 8.33
CA THR A 326 -12.64 -6.64 9.45
C THR A 326 -11.90 -7.81 10.10
N GLY A 327 -10.92 -8.42 9.41
CA GLY A 327 -10.09 -9.48 9.99
C GLY A 327 -9.38 -9.06 11.28
N TYR A 328 -9.00 -7.78 11.42
CA TYR A 328 -8.39 -7.29 12.67
C TYR A 328 -9.35 -7.26 13.88
N ILE A 329 -10.67 -7.25 13.65
CA ILE A 329 -11.65 -7.30 14.73
C ILE A 329 -11.64 -8.66 15.42
N GLU A 330 -11.49 -9.73 14.63
CA GLU A 330 -11.51 -11.11 15.15
C GLU A 330 -10.30 -11.42 16.04
N GLU A 331 -9.17 -10.76 15.78
CA GLU A 331 -7.93 -10.93 16.55
C GLU A 331 -7.86 -10.02 17.79
N ASN A 332 -8.73 -8.99 17.88
CA ASN A 332 -8.73 -8.03 18.99
C ASN A 332 -10.07 -8.08 19.76
N LEU A 333 -10.13 -8.94 20.78
CA LEU A 333 -11.33 -9.13 21.61
C LEU A 333 -11.83 -7.83 22.26
N ALA A 334 -10.92 -6.96 22.72
CA ALA A 334 -11.30 -5.69 23.35
C ALA A 334 -11.94 -4.72 22.35
N LEU A 335 -11.45 -4.72 21.11
CA LEU A 335 -12.05 -3.96 20.02
C LEU A 335 -13.43 -4.53 19.65
N LYS A 336 -13.54 -5.84 19.53
CA LYS A 336 -14.81 -6.52 19.24
C LYS A 336 -15.87 -6.19 20.29
N GLU A 337 -15.54 -6.30 21.58
CA GLU A 337 -16.43 -5.91 22.67
C GLU A 337 -16.83 -4.43 22.60
N LEU A 338 -15.89 -3.55 22.25
CA LEU A 338 -16.19 -2.11 22.11
C LEU A 338 -17.21 -1.87 20.99
N LEU A 339 -17.03 -2.49 19.84
CA LEU A 339 -17.94 -2.37 18.70
C LEU A 339 -19.33 -2.97 18.99
N ASP A 340 -19.42 -4.01 19.83
CA ASP A 340 -20.69 -4.60 20.27
C ASP A 340 -21.43 -3.73 21.31
N ILE A 341 -20.68 -2.99 22.14
CA ILE A 341 -21.26 -2.13 23.18
C ILE A 341 -21.84 -0.84 22.61
N TYR A 342 -21.13 -0.19 21.70
CA TYR A 342 -21.48 1.11 21.15
C TYR A 342 -22.19 1.01 19.80
N THR A 343 -22.90 2.06 19.40
CA THR A 343 -23.39 2.15 18.02
C THR A 343 -22.20 2.26 17.08
N SER A 344 -21.94 1.20 16.33
CA SER A 344 -20.78 1.08 15.47
C SER A 344 -21.18 0.77 14.03
N TYR A 345 -20.38 1.24 13.09
CA TYR A 345 -20.55 1.09 11.65
C TYR A 345 -19.26 0.58 11.02
N ILE A 346 -19.37 -0.41 10.15
CA ILE A 346 -18.24 -0.92 9.36
C ILE A 346 -18.28 -0.23 8.00
N CYS A 347 -17.30 0.66 7.73
CA CYS A 347 -17.21 1.47 6.53
C CYS A 347 -15.82 1.34 5.92
N HIS A 348 -15.61 0.34 5.07
CA HIS A 348 -14.30 0.03 4.54
C HIS A 348 -14.34 -0.34 3.06
N ALA A 349 -13.50 0.30 2.25
CA ALA A 349 -13.14 -0.12 0.91
C ALA A 349 -11.73 -0.71 0.91
N SER A 350 -11.51 -1.74 0.11
CA SER A 350 -10.22 -2.40 -0.01
C SER A 350 -9.14 -1.44 -0.54
N GLY A 351 -7.89 -1.60 -0.10
CA GLY A 351 -6.73 -0.97 -0.71
C GLY A 351 -6.32 -1.63 -2.03
N HIS A 352 -6.83 -2.84 -2.31
CA HIS A 352 -6.46 -3.66 -3.46
C HIS A 352 -7.51 -3.64 -4.55
N VAL A 353 -7.07 -3.90 -5.80
CA VAL A 353 -7.93 -3.94 -6.96
C VAL A 353 -9.01 -5.02 -6.82
N SER A 354 -10.26 -4.70 -7.18
CA SER A 354 -11.32 -5.70 -7.24
C SER A 354 -11.05 -6.71 -8.35
N LYS A 355 -11.66 -7.89 -8.26
CA LYS A 355 -11.48 -8.92 -9.30
C LYS A 355 -11.93 -8.42 -10.69
N ASP A 356 -13.02 -7.69 -10.76
CA ASP A 356 -13.56 -7.19 -12.03
C ASP A 356 -12.70 -6.04 -12.57
N ASP A 357 -12.22 -5.15 -11.70
CA ASP A 357 -11.28 -4.10 -12.07
C ASP A 357 -9.93 -4.67 -12.52
N LEU A 358 -9.45 -5.76 -11.88
CA LEU A 358 -8.22 -6.43 -12.30
C LEU A 358 -8.33 -6.97 -13.73
N VAL A 359 -9.45 -7.61 -14.07
CA VAL A 359 -9.73 -8.06 -15.43
C VAL A 359 -9.74 -6.87 -16.40
N GLN A 360 -10.44 -5.80 -16.05
CA GLN A 360 -10.49 -4.59 -16.87
C GLN A 360 -9.09 -3.95 -17.03
N PHE A 361 -8.30 -3.91 -15.99
CA PHE A 361 -6.92 -3.40 -16.03
C PHE A 361 -6.05 -4.22 -16.99
N ILE A 362 -6.09 -5.55 -16.90
CA ILE A 362 -5.34 -6.44 -17.78
C ILE A 362 -5.77 -6.25 -19.24
N GLU A 363 -7.07 -6.09 -19.51
CA GLU A 363 -7.58 -5.83 -20.86
C GLU A 363 -7.12 -4.45 -21.38
N MET A 364 -7.03 -3.42 -20.53
CA MET A 364 -6.54 -2.09 -20.92
C MET A 364 -5.03 -2.07 -21.20
N VAL A 365 -4.23 -2.82 -20.44
CA VAL A 365 -2.77 -2.92 -20.61
C VAL A 365 -2.43 -3.79 -21.82
N ASP A 366 -3.22 -4.82 -22.10
CA ASP A 366 -3.08 -5.79 -23.19
C ASP A 366 -1.67 -6.43 -23.29
N PRO A 367 -1.12 -6.99 -22.19
CA PRO A 367 0.22 -7.53 -22.17
C PRO A 367 0.32 -8.87 -22.92
N ASP A 368 1.52 -9.21 -23.41
CA ASP A 368 1.77 -10.53 -24.01
C ASP A 368 1.66 -11.66 -22.98
N ILE A 369 2.11 -11.41 -21.74
CA ILE A 369 2.12 -12.37 -20.63
C ILE A 369 1.67 -11.68 -19.34
N VAL A 370 0.86 -12.38 -18.53
CA VAL A 370 0.46 -11.94 -17.18
C VAL A 370 1.02 -12.90 -16.14
N ILE A 371 1.74 -12.38 -15.15
CA ILE A 371 2.24 -13.12 -13.99
C ILE A 371 1.52 -12.60 -12.74
N PRO A 372 0.56 -13.35 -12.17
CA PRO A 372 -0.07 -12.98 -10.90
C PRO A 372 0.88 -13.25 -9.73
N VAL A 373 0.98 -12.26 -8.84
CA VAL A 373 1.70 -12.32 -7.56
C VAL A 373 0.81 -11.76 -6.45
N HIS A 374 1.29 -11.77 -5.20
CA HIS A 374 0.53 -11.23 -4.07
C HIS A 374 -0.88 -11.84 -3.97
N THR A 375 -0.98 -13.15 -4.09
CA THR A 375 -2.26 -13.90 -4.13
C THR A 375 -2.10 -15.32 -3.63
N ASP A 376 -3.11 -15.83 -2.90
CA ASP A 376 -3.14 -17.22 -2.43
C ASP A 376 -3.48 -18.22 -3.56
N ILE A 377 -4.14 -17.77 -4.62
CA ILE A 377 -4.68 -18.63 -5.68
C ILE A 377 -4.47 -18.05 -7.08
N PRO A 378 -3.21 -17.97 -7.55
CA PRO A 378 -2.87 -17.39 -8.86
C PRO A 378 -3.55 -18.10 -10.03
N GLU A 379 -3.84 -19.42 -9.91
CA GLU A 379 -4.52 -20.21 -10.94
C GLU A 379 -5.96 -19.73 -11.18
N LYS A 380 -6.55 -18.98 -10.25
CA LYS A 380 -7.90 -18.42 -10.45
C LYS A 380 -7.89 -17.37 -11.55
N LEU A 381 -6.82 -16.56 -11.65
CA LEU A 381 -6.69 -15.58 -12.74
C LEU A 381 -6.64 -16.26 -14.10
N LYS A 382 -5.90 -17.35 -14.24
CA LYS A 382 -5.85 -18.15 -15.47
C LYS A 382 -7.22 -18.71 -15.88
N ARG A 383 -8.04 -19.07 -14.90
CA ARG A 383 -9.42 -19.55 -15.15
C ARG A 383 -10.36 -18.42 -15.55
N ILE A 384 -10.17 -17.22 -15.00
CA ILE A 384 -10.99 -16.04 -15.30
C ILE A 384 -10.65 -15.49 -16.69
N LEU A 385 -9.37 -15.56 -17.08
CA LEU A 385 -8.84 -15.02 -18.34
C LEU A 385 -8.34 -16.16 -19.27
N PRO A 386 -9.23 -17.05 -19.76
CA PRO A 386 -8.80 -18.24 -20.53
C PRO A 386 -8.17 -17.91 -21.89
N ASN A 387 -8.40 -16.70 -22.40
CA ASN A 387 -7.88 -16.24 -23.69
C ASN A 387 -6.58 -15.40 -23.54
N ARG A 388 -6.10 -15.17 -22.31
CA ARG A 388 -4.87 -14.46 -22.02
C ARG A 388 -3.77 -15.45 -21.63
N ASN A 389 -2.55 -15.10 -21.93
CA ASN A 389 -1.37 -15.90 -21.55
C ASN A 389 -1.03 -15.63 -20.07
N VAL A 390 -1.78 -16.24 -19.15
CA VAL A 390 -1.51 -16.16 -17.71
C VAL A 390 -0.52 -17.25 -17.33
N TYR A 391 0.66 -16.83 -16.90
CA TYR A 391 1.74 -17.73 -16.48
C TYR A 391 1.87 -17.72 -14.95
N VAL A 392 1.54 -18.82 -14.32
CA VAL A 392 1.70 -19.01 -12.88
C VAL A 392 3.12 -19.47 -12.60
N VAL A 393 3.87 -18.67 -11.87
CA VAL A 393 5.24 -19.00 -11.44
C VAL A 393 5.22 -19.55 -10.02
N ASN A 394 6.26 -20.28 -9.65
CA ASN A 394 6.52 -20.65 -8.26
C ASN A 394 7.61 -19.77 -7.67
N ASP A 395 7.62 -19.66 -6.34
CA ASP A 395 8.69 -18.95 -5.64
C ASP A 395 10.06 -19.56 -6.01
N LYS A 396 11.03 -18.68 -6.26
CA LYS A 396 12.41 -18.99 -6.64
C LYS A 396 12.60 -19.67 -8.01
N GLU A 397 11.54 -19.77 -8.80
CA GLU A 397 11.62 -20.28 -10.16
C GLU A 397 11.83 -19.11 -11.15
N PRO A 398 12.97 -19.08 -11.92
CA PRO A 398 13.21 -18.00 -12.86
C PRO A 398 12.34 -18.15 -14.11
N PHE A 399 11.75 -17.04 -14.55
CA PHE A 399 11.03 -16.90 -15.80
C PHE A 399 11.85 -16.02 -16.77
N ILE A 400 12.15 -16.51 -17.95
CA ILE A 400 13.05 -15.86 -18.93
C ILE A 400 12.22 -15.25 -20.06
N ILE A 401 12.51 -13.98 -20.41
CA ILE A 401 11.86 -13.23 -21.49
C ILE A 401 12.85 -12.62 -22.49
#